data_4d75d4d5b1b63a0b9b447c159f004569
#
_entry.id   4d75d4d5b1b63a0b9b447c159f004569
#
_cell.length_a   1.000
_cell.length_b   1.000
_cell.length_c   1.000
_cell.angle_alpha   90.00
_cell.angle_beta   90.00
_cell.angle_gamma   90.00
#
_symmetry.space_group_name_H-M   'P 1'
#
loop_
_entity.id
_entity.type
_entity.pdbx_description
1 polymer ?
#
loop_
_entity_poly.entity_id
_entity_poly.type
_entity_poly.pdbx_seq_one_letter_code
_entity_poly.pdbx_strand_id
1 'polypeptide(L)'
;MTIKEITELRKSGHLAEAMAAAEIEFSKAANQYTAGALFWCLNARIKQQSSDDLVAIFERMKALYNEFLSGDEYVQTAMNSAEKSICPHYSELKTAVENAKNGADAISLHKQISNWYIAGELDTRLYPDFGWLTYYALKQTDVNDAQKRKSLLNLYLKLDLPKPSILHSRILGEAVQVEKSTPLQFRIRDFVRLWGLENLRSEDWEQFTTEGGNTMSSLVEKLIGVYVKEIKSDNVEAPDDFCQLVDTALEKFPGNQNLPQQKAIVLISQGRTDEALSYYKDMILRSPAKFFLWEQAADLVQDIDTKIGLLCKALTCGADDNFIVKVRLSLAKLLIQAGMPSNAKYELEKHRQTRQANGWSLKEEFKILYNQLAAVEATADNNAIYAKYSVKADEFIYSSFPTVLAVKVDEKQNDDRNHPGRKITTWILRTEKSTERLRKPTKFGLNRHTPNGAAFDIKVKDGKIVWIKQHTDSVNEPWLKVCSGEVHIRTDRNGKSYTLISGTYVGEKFIKGISEGQQIKVLSIKQDNGRWCAISILTH
;
A
#
# COMPACT_ATOMS: atom_id res chain seq x y z
N MET A 1 -31.33 -32.18 46.47
CA MET A 1 -30.58 -33.33 47.04
C MET A 1 -29.61 -32.79 48.08
N THR A 2 -29.39 -33.48 49.15
CA THR A 2 -28.41 -33.01 50.18
C THR A 2 -26.97 -33.27 49.75
N ILE A 3 -26.02 -32.52 50.30
CA ILE A 3 -24.57 -32.70 50.04
C ILE A 3 -24.11 -34.13 50.43
N LYS A 4 -24.72 -34.72 51.47
CA LYS A 4 -24.43 -36.07 51.91
C LYS A 4 -24.89 -37.11 50.86
N GLU A 5 -26.09 -36.99 50.33
CA GLU A 5 -26.59 -37.85 49.24
C GLU A 5 -25.76 -37.75 47.97
N ILE A 6 -25.32 -36.56 47.57
CA ILE A 6 -24.39 -36.35 46.44
C ILE A 6 -23.06 -37.08 46.68
N THR A 7 -22.52 -37.01 47.91
CA THR A 7 -21.28 -37.67 48.27
C THR A 7 -21.40 -39.19 48.22
N GLU A 8 -22.55 -39.73 48.67
CA GLU A 8 -22.85 -41.17 48.62
C GLU A 8 -22.98 -41.67 47.17
N LEU A 9 -23.72 -40.96 46.31
CA LEU A 9 -23.80 -41.27 44.90
C LEU A 9 -22.43 -41.30 44.21
N ARG A 10 -21.58 -40.28 44.48
CA ARG A 10 -20.24 -40.24 43.94
C ARG A 10 -19.39 -41.45 44.38
N LYS A 11 -19.44 -41.81 45.69
CA LYS A 11 -18.70 -42.94 46.24
C LYS A 11 -19.20 -44.29 45.76
N SER A 12 -20.47 -44.42 45.47
CA SER A 12 -21.08 -45.65 44.96
C SER A 12 -20.94 -45.83 43.43
N GLY A 13 -20.25 -44.88 42.75
CA GLY A 13 -19.98 -44.99 41.31
C GLY A 13 -21.02 -44.34 40.40
N HIS A 14 -22.10 -43.78 40.96
CA HIS A 14 -23.14 -43.08 40.21
C HIS A 14 -22.72 -41.62 39.90
N LEU A 15 -21.55 -41.46 39.27
CA LEU A 15 -20.90 -40.17 39.12
C LEU A 15 -21.70 -39.17 38.26
N ALA A 16 -22.38 -39.63 37.21
CA ALA A 16 -23.18 -38.77 36.37
C ALA A 16 -24.37 -38.12 37.11
N GLU A 17 -25.04 -38.92 37.94
CA GLU A 17 -26.13 -38.44 38.78
C GLU A 17 -25.65 -37.50 39.88
N ALA A 18 -24.49 -37.86 40.52
CA ALA A 18 -23.86 -37.01 41.50
C ALA A 18 -23.44 -35.66 40.95
N MET A 19 -22.89 -35.62 39.75
CA MET A 19 -22.50 -34.38 39.05
C MET A 19 -23.72 -33.51 38.74
N ALA A 20 -24.76 -34.08 38.15
CA ALA A 20 -25.98 -33.34 37.83
C ALA A 20 -26.63 -32.74 39.10
N ALA A 21 -26.68 -33.51 40.18
CA ALA A 21 -27.19 -33.03 41.46
C ALA A 21 -26.30 -31.94 42.09
N ALA A 22 -24.98 -32.10 42.03
CA ALA A 22 -24.03 -31.08 42.52
C ALA A 22 -24.14 -29.75 41.75
N GLU A 23 -24.32 -29.77 40.42
CA GLU A 23 -24.56 -28.60 39.59
C GLU A 23 -25.83 -27.88 39.98
N ILE A 24 -26.92 -28.63 40.17
CA ILE A 24 -28.23 -28.04 40.58
C ILE A 24 -28.08 -27.36 41.96
N GLU A 25 -27.47 -28.02 42.94
CA GLU A 25 -27.31 -27.43 44.25
C GLU A 25 -26.36 -26.24 44.28
N PHE A 26 -25.25 -26.29 43.52
CA PHE A 26 -24.34 -25.15 43.36
C PHE A 26 -25.06 -23.95 42.68
N SER A 27 -25.86 -24.19 41.65
CA SER A 27 -26.66 -23.15 40.96
C SER A 27 -27.73 -22.49 41.87
N LYS A 28 -28.29 -23.24 42.84
CA LYS A 28 -29.23 -22.71 43.81
C LYS A 28 -28.57 -21.82 44.86
N ALA A 29 -27.42 -22.21 45.33
CA ALA A 29 -26.69 -21.51 46.38
C ALA A 29 -25.17 -21.79 46.23
N ALA A 30 -24.41 -20.88 45.63
CA ALA A 30 -22.98 -20.95 45.51
C ALA A 30 -22.34 -20.63 46.88
N ASN A 31 -21.76 -21.66 47.53
CA ASN A 31 -21.07 -21.54 48.80
C ASN A 31 -20.04 -22.64 48.93
N GLN A 32 -19.22 -22.60 49.99
CA GLN A 32 -18.14 -23.57 50.24
C GLN A 32 -18.60 -25.03 50.18
N TYR A 33 -19.77 -25.37 50.72
CA TYR A 33 -20.29 -26.75 50.80
C TYR A 33 -20.73 -27.29 49.44
N THR A 34 -21.48 -26.50 48.69
CA THR A 34 -21.95 -26.86 47.34
C THR A 34 -20.81 -26.87 46.32
N ALA A 35 -19.90 -25.91 46.42
CA ALA A 35 -18.63 -25.88 45.63
C ALA A 35 -17.76 -27.12 45.93
N GLY A 36 -17.63 -27.52 47.20
CA GLY A 36 -16.92 -28.73 47.62
C GLY A 36 -17.52 -30.00 47.04
N ALA A 37 -18.86 -30.14 47.09
CA ALA A 37 -19.54 -31.29 46.48
C ALA A 37 -19.28 -31.40 44.99
N LEU A 38 -19.42 -30.28 44.25
CA LEU A 38 -19.13 -30.21 42.80
C LEU A 38 -17.65 -30.48 42.51
N PHE A 39 -16.73 -29.87 43.25
CA PHE A 39 -15.29 -30.08 43.10
C PHE A 39 -14.91 -31.57 43.20
N TRP A 40 -15.42 -32.29 44.21
CA TRP A 40 -15.10 -33.70 44.38
C TRP A 40 -15.74 -34.59 43.29
N CYS A 41 -16.88 -34.20 42.72
CA CYS A 41 -17.45 -34.88 41.55
C CYS A 41 -16.59 -34.67 40.31
N LEU A 42 -16.13 -33.46 40.04
CA LEU A 42 -15.22 -33.14 38.95
C LEU A 42 -13.87 -33.88 39.10
N ASN A 43 -13.30 -33.90 40.32
CA ASN A 43 -12.08 -34.65 40.59
C ASN A 43 -12.26 -36.18 40.35
N ALA A 44 -13.40 -36.74 40.71
CA ALA A 44 -13.69 -38.15 40.44
C ALA A 44 -13.81 -38.40 38.92
N ARG A 45 -14.37 -37.46 38.16
CA ARG A 45 -14.45 -37.51 36.69
C ARG A 45 -13.06 -37.52 36.02
N ILE A 46 -12.14 -36.66 36.49
CA ILE A 46 -10.75 -36.67 36.03
C ILE A 46 -10.09 -38.02 36.27
N LYS A 47 -10.27 -38.61 37.46
CA LYS A 47 -9.69 -39.92 37.82
C LYS A 47 -10.19 -41.09 36.95
N GLN A 48 -11.42 -40.97 36.42
CA GLN A 48 -11.97 -41.99 35.52
C GLN A 48 -11.42 -41.90 34.10
N GLN A 49 -10.74 -40.81 33.74
CA GLN A 49 -10.18 -40.53 32.39
C GLN A 49 -11.18 -40.77 31.22
N SER A 50 -12.47 -40.68 31.50
CA SER A 50 -13.56 -41.05 30.59
C SER A 50 -14.21 -39.86 29.91
N SER A 51 -13.54 -38.72 29.83
CA SER A 51 -14.08 -37.46 29.26
C SER A 51 -13.16 -36.93 28.18
N ASP A 52 -13.74 -36.42 27.09
CA ASP A 52 -13.01 -35.84 25.97
C ASP A 52 -12.42 -34.47 26.30
N ASP A 53 -12.82 -33.83 27.41
CA ASP A 53 -12.35 -32.51 27.83
C ASP A 53 -11.95 -32.44 29.32
N LEU A 54 -10.91 -33.17 29.67
CA LEU A 54 -10.36 -33.18 31.04
C LEU A 54 -9.77 -31.83 31.44
N VAL A 55 -9.27 -31.04 30.49
CA VAL A 55 -8.70 -29.70 30.75
C VAL A 55 -9.80 -28.72 31.18
N ALA A 56 -10.94 -28.69 30.50
CA ALA A 56 -12.06 -27.83 30.88
C ALA A 56 -12.62 -28.19 32.26
N ILE A 57 -12.68 -29.51 32.58
CA ILE A 57 -13.08 -29.98 33.89
C ILE A 57 -12.08 -29.49 34.96
N PHE A 58 -10.80 -29.54 34.70
CA PHE A 58 -9.76 -29.08 35.61
C PHE A 58 -9.80 -27.55 35.82
N GLU A 59 -9.96 -26.76 34.75
CA GLU A 59 -10.09 -25.30 34.87
C GLU A 59 -11.32 -24.91 35.71
N ARG A 60 -12.43 -25.66 35.59
CA ARG A 60 -13.58 -25.48 36.46
C ARG A 60 -13.29 -25.83 37.92
N MET A 61 -12.56 -26.92 38.18
CA MET A 61 -12.10 -27.25 39.54
C MET A 61 -11.25 -26.14 40.12
N LYS A 62 -10.35 -25.57 39.33
CA LYS A 62 -9.48 -24.47 39.72
C LYS A 62 -10.26 -23.20 40.06
N ALA A 63 -11.29 -22.87 39.29
CA ALA A 63 -12.20 -21.75 39.57
C ALA A 63 -12.91 -21.94 40.93
N LEU A 64 -13.49 -23.12 41.14
CA LEU A 64 -14.13 -23.46 42.44
C LEU A 64 -13.16 -23.39 43.62
N TYR A 65 -11.92 -23.88 43.42
CA TYR A 65 -10.88 -23.79 44.42
C TYR A 65 -10.57 -22.34 44.80
N ASN A 66 -10.28 -21.50 43.81
CA ASN A 66 -9.85 -20.13 44.04
C ASN A 66 -10.97 -19.28 44.70
N GLU A 67 -12.22 -19.52 44.35
CA GLU A 67 -13.33 -18.70 44.82
C GLU A 67 -13.91 -19.16 46.17
N PHE A 68 -14.00 -20.49 46.41
CA PHE A 68 -14.75 -21.02 47.54
C PHE A 68 -13.95 -21.94 48.49
N LEU A 69 -12.84 -22.54 48.02
CA LEU A 69 -12.17 -23.63 48.70
C LEU A 69 -10.68 -23.34 49.03
N SER A 70 -10.23 -22.11 48.79
CA SER A 70 -8.85 -21.70 49.04
C SER A 70 -8.47 -21.88 50.51
N GLY A 71 -7.30 -22.56 50.77
CA GLY A 71 -6.82 -22.86 52.12
C GLY A 71 -7.15 -24.25 52.64
N ASP A 72 -7.93 -25.05 51.90
CA ASP A 72 -8.14 -26.46 52.21
C ASP A 72 -7.01 -27.31 51.64
N GLU A 73 -6.15 -27.88 52.51
CA GLU A 73 -4.99 -28.68 52.11
C GLU A 73 -5.36 -29.99 51.37
N TYR A 74 -6.54 -30.59 51.67
CA TYR A 74 -7.01 -31.79 50.97
C TYR A 74 -7.44 -31.45 49.56
N VAL A 75 -8.13 -30.33 49.40
CA VAL A 75 -8.54 -29.84 48.09
C VAL A 75 -7.32 -29.45 47.25
N GLN A 76 -6.33 -28.77 47.84
CA GLN A 76 -5.08 -28.45 47.19
C GLN A 76 -4.31 -29.71 46.74
N THR A 77 -4.23 -30.74 47.57
CA THR A 77 -3.61 -32.01 47.21
C THR A 77 -4.34 -32.72 46.07
N ALA A 78 -5.68 -32.68 46.10
CA ALA A 78 -6.50 -33.22 45.01
C ALA A 78 -6.31 -32.45 43.71
N MET A 79 -6.20 -31.11 43.75
CA MET A 79 -5.87 -30.28 42.61
C MET A 79 -4.53 -30.66 41.98
N ASN A 80 -3.47 -30.74 42.77
CA ASN A 80 -2.14 -31.11 42.30
C ASN A 80 -2.09 -32.51 41.65
N SER A 81 -2.84 -33.46 42.22
CA SER A 81 -2.99 -34.81 41.65
C SER A 81 -3.76 -34.82 40.35
N ALA A 82 -4.87 -34.07 40.29
CA ALA A 82 -5.70 -33.94 39.08
C ALA A 82 -4.89 -33.31 37.93
N GLU A 83 -4.16 -32.23 38.19
CA GLU A 83 -3.32 -31.55 37.23
C GLU A 83 -2.31 -32.51 36.57
N LYS A 84 -1.60 -33.28 37.35
CA LYS A 84 -0.66 -34.30 36.84
C LYS A 84 -1.34 -35.39 36.02
N SER A 85 -2.58 -35.72 36.34
CA SER A 85 -3.33 -36.77 35.66
C SER A 85 -3.89 -36.36 34.31
N ILE A 86 -4.21 -35.07 34.12
CA ILE A 86 -4.85 -34.59 32.89
C ILE A 86 -3.85 -34.37 31.78
N CYS A 87 -2.69 -33.83 32.08
CA CYS A 87 -1.73 -33.42 31.07
C CYS A 87 -0.35 -33.18 31.73
N PRO A 88 0.65 -34.01 31.46
CA PRO A 88 2.03 -33.73 31.85
C PRO A 88 2.44 -32.33 31.34
N HIS A 89 3.17 -31.58 32.18
CA HIS A 89 3.69 -30.24 31.87
C HIS A 89 2.65 -29.13 31.66
N TYR A 90 1.37 -29.37 31.99
CA TYR A 90 0.32 -28.37 31.83
C TYR A 90 0.63 -27.07 32.59
N SER A 91 0.94 -27.19 33.89
CA SER A 91 1.22 -26.05 34.78
C SER A 91 2.47 -25.30 34.36
N GLU A 92 3.53 -26.03 34.02
CA GLU A 92 4.81 -25.45 33.61
C GLU A 92 4.67 -24.64 32.31
N LEU A 93 3.96 -25.20 31.33
CA LEU A 93 3.76 -24.48 30.06
C LEU A 93 2.86 -23.25 30.23
N LYS A 94 1.73 -23.36 30.95
CA LYS A 94 0.87 -22.20 31.24
C LYS A 94 1.63 -21.09 31.97
N THR A 95 2.44 -21.43 32.94
CA THR A 95 3.30 -20.47 33.66
C THR A 95 4.34 -19.85 32.71
N ALA A 96 4.96 -20.65 31.84
CA ALA A 96 5.93 -20.17 30.89
C ALA A 96 5.31 -19.16 29.88
N VAL A 97 4.09 -19.43 29.38
CA VAL A 97 3.36 -18.54 28.49
C VAL A 97 3.03 -17.22 29.19
N GLU A 98 2.51 -17.26 30.42
CA GLU A 98 2.16 -16.05 31.16
C GLU A 98 3.42 -15.22 31.52
N ASN A 99 4.51 -15.88 31.92
CA ASN A 99 5.78 -15.21 32.16
C ASN A 99 6.33 -14.55 30.88
N ALA A 100 6.31 -15.26 29.75
CA ALA A 100 6.76 -14.74 28.46
C ALA A 100 5.89 -13.53 28.00
N LYS A 101 4.58 -13.60 28.20
CA LYS A 101 3.65 -12.50 27.94
C LYS A 101 3.98 -11.27 28.78
N ASN A 102 4.39 -11.46 30.03
CA ASN A 102 4.76 -10.41 30.99
C ASN A 102 6.23 -9.95 30.87
N GLY A 103 6.96 -10.39 29.83
CA GLY A 103 8.29 -9.88 29.49
C GLY A 103 9.48 -10.74 29.99
N ALA A 104 9.24 -11.92 30.55
CA ALA A 104 10.32 -12.85 30.86
C ALA A 104 11.01 -13.36 29.57
N ASP A 105 12.20 -13.97 29.71
CA ASP A 105 12.97 -14.53 28.59
C ASP A 105 12.22 -15.69 27.91
N ALA A 106 11.39 -15.35 26.94
CA ALA A 106 10.62 -16.30 26.17
C ALA A 106 11.48 -17.25 25.33
N ILE A 107 12.70 -16.87 24.98
CA ILE A 107 13.62 -17.72 24.20
C ILE A 107 14.09 -18.89 25.05
N SER A 108 14.51 -18.63 26.27
CA SER A 108 14.94 -19.68 27.20
C SER A 108 13.79 -20.60 27.62
N LEU A 109 12.61 -20.03 27.93
CA LEU A 109 11.40 -20.78 28.22
C LEU A 109 10.99 -21.68 27.06
N HIS A 110 10.97 -21.13 25.84
CA HIS A 110 10.65 -21.89 24.64
C HIS A 110 11.64 -23.06 24.41
N LYS A 111 12.94 -22.83 24.61
CA LYS A 111 13.96 -23.89 24.48
C LYS A 111 13.70 -25.05 25.44
N GLN A 112 13.33 -24.78 26.68
CA GLN A 112 12.98 -25.78 27.66
C GLN A 112 11.78 -26.62 27.23
N ILE A 113 10.68 -25.97 26.84
CA ILE A 113 9.44 -26.64 26.42
C ILE A 113 9.63 -27.40 25.08
N SER A 114 10.45 -26.88 24.18
CA SER A 114 10.78 -27.54 22.92
C SER A 114 11.40 -28.90 23.09
N ASN A 115 12.12 -29.14 24.19
CA ASN A 115 12.68 -30.46 24.49
C ASN A 115 11.57 -31.49 24.74
N TRP A 116 10.50 -31.11 25.44
CA TRP A 116 9.35 -32.00 25.67
C TRP A 116 8.59 -32.29 24.37
N TYR A 117 8.42 -31.24 23.51
CA TYR A 117 7.83 -31.42 22.18
C TYR A 117 8.63 -32.39 21.31
N ILE A 118 9.97 -32.26 21.29
CA ILE A 118 10.87 -33.12 20.52
C ILE A 118 10.88 -34.55 21.05
N ALA A 119 10.81 -34.71 22.38
CA ALA A 119 10.74 -36.01 23.04
C ALA A 119 9.36 -36.68 22.87
N GLY A 120 8.35 -35.99 22.36
CA GLY A 120 6.99 -36.50 22.26
C GLY A 120 6.24 -36.52 23.60
N GLU A 121 6.74 -35.80 24.58
CA GLU A 121 6.18 -35.73 25.96
C GLU A 121 5.11 -34.62 26.08
N LEU A 122 5.07 -33.67 25.14
CA LEU A 122 4.12 -32.58 25.18
C LEU A 122 2.76 -33.02 24.56
N ASP A 123 1.72 -33.02 25.39
CA ASP A 123 0.36 -33.36 24.96
C ASP A 123 -0.15 -32.39 23.89
N THR A 124 -0.83 -32.91 22.88
CA THR A 124 -1.37 -32.11 21.73
C THR A 124 -2.35 -31.02 22.17
N ARG A 125 -3.07 -31.24 23.27
CA ARG A 125 -3.96 -30.23 23.88
C ARG A 125 -3.23 -28.98 24.35
N LEU A 126 -1.91 -29.05 24.56
CA LEU A 126 -1.05 -27.92 24.93
C LEU A 126 -0.41 -27.22 23.73
N TYR A 127 -0.61 -27.70 22.52
CA TYR A 127 -0.05 -27.06 21.30
C TYR A 127 -0.50 -25.61 21.12
N PRO A 128 -1.74 -25.18 21.45
CA PRO A 128 -2.10 -23.76 21.39
C PRO A 128 -1.24 -22.88 22.31
N ASP A 129 -0.98 -23.33 23.53
CA ASP A 129 -0.13 -22.62 24.49
C ASP A 129 1.33 -22.59 24.02
N PHE A 130 1.85 -23.73 23.55
CA PHE A 130 3.19 -23.80 22.98
C PHE A 130 3.32 -22.91 21.73
N GLY A 131 2.29 -22.81 20.92
CA GLY A 131 2.22 -21.87 19.81
C GLY A 131 2.33 -20.41 20.26
N TRP A 132 1.67 -20.02 21.35
CA TRP A 132 1.82 -18.70 21.94
C TRP A 132 3.22 -18.45 22.49
N LEU A 133 3.82 -19.43 23.16
CA LEU A 133 5.20 -19.33 23.63
C LEU A 133 6.18 -19.18 22.45
N THR A 134 5.94 -19.91 21.35
CA THR A 134 6.70 -19.76 20.10
C THR A 134 6.58 -18.35 19.52
N TYR A 135 5.39 -17.74 19.53
CA TYR A 135 5.20 -16.36 19.13
C TYR A 135 5.98 -15.37 20.00
N TYR A 136 5.96 -15.52 21.33
CA TYR A 136 6.73 -14.64 22.22
C TYR A 136 8.23 -14.80 22.02
N ALA A 137 8.73 -16.04 21.86
CA ALA A 137 10.12 -16.29 21.53
C ALA A 137 10.53 -15.67 20.20
N LEU A 138 9.67 -15.75 19.17
CA LEU A 138 9.87 -15.12 17.86
C LEU A 138 9.97 -13.60 17.97
N LYS A 139 9.09 -12.98 18.76
CA LYS A 139 9.13 -11.52 19.04
C LYS A 139 10.40 -11.05 19.72
N GLN A 140 10.95 -11.84 20.64
CA GLN A 140 12.18 -11.50 21.36
C GLN A 140 13.46 -11.86 20.60
N THR A 141 13.36 -12.70 19.55
CA THR A 141 14.52 -13.03 18.71
C THR A 141 14.94 -11.81 17.88
N ASP A 142 16.26 -11.54 17.83
CA ASP A 142 16.81 -10.42 17.03
C ASP A 142 16.25 -10.45 15.60
N VAL A 143 15.87 -9.28 15.11
CA VAL A 143 15.29 -9.12 13.77
C VAL A 143 16.25 -9.53 12.65
N ASN A 144 17.56 -9.51 12.92
CA ASN A 144 18.62 -9.89 11.98
C ASN A 144 18.98 -11.39 12.06
N ASP A 145 18.51 -12.12 13.07
CA ASP A 145 18.71 -13.56 13.19
C ASP A 145 17.66 -14.33 12.39
N ALA A 146 17.78 -14.25 11.05
CA ALA A 146 16.86 -14.91 10.12
C ALA A 146 16.78 -16.42 10.34
N GLN A 147 17.91 -17.08 10.67
CA GLN A 147 17.95 -18.53 10.82
C GLN A 147 17.14 -19.00 12.03
N LYS A 148 17.29 -18.33 13.15
CA LYS A 148 16.55 -18.65 14.37
C LYS A 148 15.07 -18.36 14.21
N ARG A 149 14.72 -17.19 13.64
CA ARG A 149 13.33 -16.81 13.36
C ARG A 149 12.66 -17.80 12.39
N LYS A 150 13.35 -18.21 11.33
CA LYS A 150 12.87 -19.24 10.39
C LYS A 150 12.62 -20.58 11.09
N SER A 151 13.52 -20.99 12.00
CA SER A 151 13.36 -22.23 12.75
C SER A 151 12.09 -22.22 13.62
N LEU A 152 11.81 -21.09 14.30
CA LEU A 152 10.60 -20.91 15.11
C LEU A 152 9.33 -20.91 14.24
N LEU A 153 9.35 -20.24 13.09
CA LEU A 153 8.23 -20.23 12.14
C LEU A 153 7.94 -21.65 11.60
N ASN A 154 8.99 -22.39 11.23
CA ASN A 154 8.86 -23.76 10.76
C ASN A 154 8.35 -24.72 11.86
N LEU A 155 8.75 -24.51 13.12
CA LEU A 155 8.22 -25.27 14.25
C LEU A 155 6.72 -25.00 14.41
N TYR A 156 6.31 -23.74 14.38
CA TYR A 156 4.91 -23.36 14.47
C TYR A 156 4.05 -24.04 13.39
N LEU A 157 4.52 -24.09 12.15
CA LEU A 157 3.78 -24.74 11.05
C LEU A 157 3.59 -26.25 11.23
N LYS A 158 4.39 -26.88 12.09
CA LYS A 158 4.27 -28.32 12.43
C LYS A 158 3.26 -28.59 13.55
N LEU A 159 2.84 -27.55 14.27
CA LEU A 159 1.82 -27.69 15.30
C LEU A 159 0.43 -27.78 14.64
N ASP A 160 -0.32 -28.81 15.04
CA ASP A 160 -1.73 -28.92 14.65
C ASP A 160 -2.56 -28.01 15.53
N LEU A 161 -2.88 -26.84 14.99
CA LEU A 161 -3.55 -25.76 15.72
C LEU A 161 -4.86 -25.37 15.05
N PRO A 162 -5.87 -24.92 15.82
CA PRO A 162 -7.10 -24.39 15.24
C PRO A 162 -6.84 -23.20 14.33
N LYS A 163 -7.41 -23.22 13.11
CA LYS A 163 -7.30 -22.19 12.09
C LYS A 163 -8.69 -21.84 11.54
N PRO A 164 -8.97 -20.57 11.25
CA PRO A 164 -8.16 -19.38 11.52
C PRO A 164 -8.14 -19.01 13.02
N SER A 165 -7.08 -18.33 13.46
CA SER A 165 -6.96 -17.86 14.85
C SER A 165 -6.12 -16.58 14.96
N ILE A 166 -6.27 -15.86 16.10
CA ILE A 166 -5.46 -14.68 16.39
C ILE A 166 -3.96 -15.01 16.37
N LEU A 167 -3.58 -16.13 16.97
CA LEU A 167 -2.20 -16.59 16.98
C LEU A 167 -1.68 -16.81 15.56
N HIS A 168 -2.49 -17.44 14.71
CA HIS A 168 -2.13 -17.70 13.31
C HIS A 168 -1.83 -16.40 12.55
N SER A 169 -2.70 -15.38 12.70
CA SER A 169 -2.47 -14.04 12.13
C SER A 169 -1.22 -13.35 12.71
N ARG A 170 -0.97 -13.48 14.01
CA ARG A 170 0.23 -12.91 14.66
C ARG A 170 1.51 -13.52 14.10
N ILE A 171 1.54 -14.81 13.89
CA ILE A 171 2.67 -15.53 13.28
C ILE A 171 2.90 -15.09 11.82
N LEU A 172 1.84 -14.90 11.03
CA LEU A 172 1.96 -14.32 9.68
C LEU A 172 2.59 -12.92 9.74
N GLY A 173 2.18 -12.11 10.71
CA GLY A 173 2.76 -10.77 10.92
C GLY A 173 4.27 -10.82 11.18
N GLU A 174 4.73 -11.77 11.99
CA GLU A 174 6.17 -11.99 12.25
C GLU A 174 6.90 -12.53 11.01
N ALA A 175 6.29 -13.43 10.23
CA ALA A 175 6.86 -13.92 8.97
C ALA A 175 7.07 -12.76 7.96
N VAL A 176 6.09 -11.87 7.82
CA VAL A 176 6.20 -10.64 7.02
C VAL A 176 7.35 -9.75 7.51
N GLN A 177 7.54 -9.67 8.83
CA GLN A 177 8.64 -8.87 9.41
C GLN A 177 10.01 -9.52 9.15
N VAL A 178 10.12 -10.85 9.18
CA VAL A 178 11.37 -11.57 8.83
C VAL A 178 11.77 -11.26 7.41
N GLU A 179 10.84 -11.36 6.44
CA GLU A 179 11.15 -11.06 5.04
C GLU A 179 11.57 -9.60 4.84
N LYS A 180 10.97 -8.65 5.58
CA LYS A 180 11.37 -7.23 5.51
C LYS A 180 12.77 -6.98 6.05
N SER A 181 13.13 -7.64 7.17
CA SER A 181 14.40 -7.39 7.87
C SER A 181 15.58 -8.11 7.22
N THR A 182 15.33 -9.29 6.68
CA THR A 182 16.35 -10.17 6.09
C THR A 182 15.93 -10.70 4.72
N PRO A 183 15.80 -9.80 3.72
CA PRO A 183 15.35 -10.18 2.39
C PRO A 183 16.25 -11.27 1.79
N LEU A 184 15.65 -12.21 1.07
CA LEU A 184 16.30 -13.36 0.42
C LEU A 184 16.81 -14.47 1.36
N GLN A 185 16.83 -14.28 2.67
CA GLN A 185 17.19 -15.32 3.65
C GLN A 185 15.97 -16.13 4.10
N PHE A 186 14.79 -15.56 3.97
CA PHE A 186 13.51 -16.18 4.23
C PHE A 186 12.64 -16.10 2.99
N ARG A 187 11.83 -17.13 2.70
CA ARG A 187 10.92 -17.16 1.55
C ARG A 187 9.50 -17.07 2.05
N ILE A 188 8.92 -15.87 1.99
CA ILE A 188 7.54 -15.64 2.44
C ILE A 188 6.54 -16.48 1.63
N ARG A 189 6.78 -16.68 0.34
CA ARG A 189 5.95 -17.50 -0.54
C ARG A 189 5.84 -18.94 -0.06
N ASP A 190 6.97 -19.57 0.29
CA ASP A 190 6.98 -20.95 0.78
C ASP A 190 6.29 -21.06 2.14
N PHE A 191 6.48 -20.06 3.00
CA PHE A 191 5.78 -20.00 4.28
C PHE A 191 4.27 -19.86 4.09
N VAL A 192 3.81 -18.94 3.25
CA VAL A 192 2.39 -18.67 3.00
C VAL A 192 1.69 -19.87 2.40
N ARG A 193 2.35 -20.62 1.50
CA ARG A 193 1.80 -21.85 0.94
C ARG A 193 1.47 -22.90 2.00
N LEU A 194 2.27 -22.98 3.09
CA LEU A 194 2.03 -23.88 4.20
C LEU A 194 1.10 -23.30 5.27
N TRP A 195 1.10 -21.98 5.40
CA TRP A 195 0.24 -21.24 6.33
C TRP A 195 -1.22 -21.25 5.86
N GLY A 196 -1.48 -21.12 4.56
CA GLY A 196 -2.80 -21.13 3.89
C GLY A 196 -3.46 -19.75 3.89
N LEU A 197 -3.65 -19.15 2.69
CA LEU A 197 -4.29 -17.84 2.54
C LEU A 197 -5.75 -17.83 2.98
N GLU A 198 -6.42 -19.00 2.93
CA GLU A 198 -7.78 -19.21 3.41
C GLU A 198 -7.94 -18.99 4.93
N ASN A 199 -6.84 -18.99 5.68
CA ASN A 199 -6.82 -18.73 7.12
C ASN A 199 -6.74 -17.24 7.48
N LEU A 200 -6.79 -16.33 6.50
CA LEU A 200 -6.90 -14.90 6.76
C LEU A 200 -8.24 -14.57 7.40
N ARG A 201 -8.20 -13.85 8.52
CA ARG A 201 -9.38 -13.40 9.25
C ARG A 201 -9.86 -12.05 8.72
N SER A 202 -11.11 -11.67 9.03
CA SER A 202 -11.65 -10.35 8.71
C SER A 202 -10.79 -9.21 9.23
N GLU A 203 -10.26 -9.36 10.47
CA GLU A 203 -9.43 -8.35 11.13
C GLU A 203 -8.06 -8.18 10.48
N ASP A 204 -7.57 -9.17 9.75
CA ASP A 204 -6.29 -9.08 9.02
C ASP A 204 -6.35 -8.11 7.83
N TRP A 205 -7.57 -7.74 7.42
CA TRP A 205 -7.87 -6.73 6.40
C TRP A 205 -8.06 -5.33 6.99
N GLU A 206 -8.13 -5.17 8.29
CA GLU A 206 -8.38 -3.88 8.90
C GLU A 206 -7.13 -3.01 8.90
N GLN A 207 -7.29 -1.75 8.44
CA GLN A 207 -6.28 -0.71 8.57
C GLN A 207 -6.39 -0.08 9.95
N PHE A 208 -5.27 0.21 10.55
CA PHE A 208 -5.21 0.83 11.86
C PHE A 208 -4.82 2.31 11.74
N THR A 209 -5.58 3.19 12.38
CA THR A 209 -5.24 4.62 12.45
C THR A 209 -4.60 4.92 13.81
N THR A 210 -3.39 5.47 13.79
CA THR A 210 -2.68 5.89 14.99
C THR A 210 -3.31 7.16 15.58
N GLU A 211 -3.05 7.44 16.86
CA GLU A 211 -3.50 8.67 17.53
C GLU A 211 -3.06 9.95 16.79
N GLY A 212 -1.93 9.92 16.09
CA GLY A 212 -1.46 10.99 15.21
C GLY A 212 -2.14 11.08 13.84
N GLY A 213 -3.23 10.31 13.59
CA GLY A 213 -4.01 10.34 12.36
C GLY A 213 -3.38 9.62 11.16
N ASN A 214 -2.25 8.93 11.33
CA ASN A 214 -1.62 8.16 10.27
C ASN A 214 -2.29 6.78 10.15
N THR A 215 -2.74 6.45 8.94
CA THR A 215 -3.30 5.13 8.65
C THR A 215 -2.16 4.15 8.36
N MET A 216 -2.11 3.08 9.16
CA MET A 216 -1.19 1.96 8.99
C MET A 216 -1.83 0.88 8.13
N SER A 217 -1.05 0.33 7.21
CA SER A 217 -1.50 -0.77 6.34
C SER A 217 -1.94 -1.99 7.15
N SER A 218 -2.96 -2.67 6.66
CA SER A 218 -3.43 -3.97 7.17
C SER A 218 -2.35 -5.05 7.07
N LEU A 219 -2.59 -6.20 7.70
CA LEU A 219 -1.68 -7.35 7.57
C LEU A 219 -1.64 -7.85 6.12
N VAL A 220 -2.78 -7.89 5.44
CA VAL A 220 -2.88 -8.30 4.03
C VAL A 220 -2.09 -7.36 3.11
N GLU A 221 -2.21 -6.04 3.26
CA GLU A 221 -1.43 -5.09 2.46
C GLU A 221 0.08 -5.27 2.66
N LYS A 222 0.50 -5.53 3.90
CA LYS A 222 1.91 -5.80 4.23
C LYS A 222 2.40 -7.10 3.61
N LEU A 223 1.59 -8.16 3.67
CA LEU A 223 1.86 -9.45 3.05
C LEU A 223 2.03 -9.31 1.54
N ILE A 224 1.07 -8.68 0.86
CA ILE A 224 1.13 -8.43 -0.59
C ILE A 224 2.43 -7.69 -0.94
N GLY A 225 2.80 -6.68 -0.16
CA GLY A 225 4.00 -5.90 -0.39
C GLY A 225 5.30 -6.71 -0.37
N VAL A 226 5.46 -7.66 0.54
CA VAL A 226 6.66 -8.52 0.63
C VAL A 226 6.63 -9.65 -0.39
N TYR A 227 5.46 -10.25 -0.59
CA TYR A 227 5.27 -11.36 -1.53
C TYR A 227 5.56 -10.93 -2.99
N VAL A 228 5.04 -9.76 -3.41
CA VAL A 228 5.29 -9.21 -4.76
C VAL A 228 6.76 -8.86 -4.97
N LYS A 229 7.49 -8.43 -3.94
CA LYS A 229 8.94 -8.21 -4.02
C LYS A 229 9.67 -9.52 -4.32
N GLU A 230 9.28 -10.60 -3.66
CA GLU A 230 9.85 -11.93 -3.90
C GLU A 230 9.53 -12.46 -5.31
N ILE A 231 8.27 -12.33 -5.78
CA ILE A 231 7.90 -12.65 -7.16
C ILE A 231 8.82 -11.95 -8.16
N LYS A 232 9.01 -10.63 -7.98
CA LYS A 232 9.85 -9.82 -8.88
C LYS A 232 11.33 -10.18 -8.80
N SER A 233 11.87 -10.44 -7.59
CA SER A 233 13.30 -10.74 -7.41
C SER A 233 13.68 -12.10 -7.96
N ASP A 234 12.82 -13.09 -7.79
CA ASP A 234 13.05 -14.48 -8.19
C ASP A 234 12.56 -14.79 -9.60
N ASN A 235 11.85 -13.85 -10.22
CA ASN A 235 11.20 -14.01 -11.53
C ASN A 235 10.34 -15.27 -11.59
N VAL A 236 9.44 -15.42 -10.61
CA VAL A 236 8.54 -16.59 -10.49
C VAL A 236 7.10 -16.17 -10.73
N GLU A 237 6.31 -17.12 -11.21
CA GLU A 237 4.89 -16.93 -11.43
C GLU A 237 4.12 -16.81 -10.10
N ALA A 238 3.16 -15.88 -10.06
CA ALA A 238 2.25 -15.73 -8.93
C ALA A 238 1.15 -16.79 -8.99
N PRO A 239 0.86 -17.52 -7.89
CA PRO A 239 -0.24 -18.47 -7.87
C PRO A 239 -1.60 -17.77 -7.90
N ASP A 240 -2.63 -18.48 -8.38
CA ASP A 240 -3.97 -17.91 -8.63
C ASP A 240 -4.66 -17.41 -7.35
N ASP A 241 -4.51 -18.12 -6.24
CA ASP A 241 -5.04 -17.70 -4.93
C ASP A 241 -4.45 -16.38 -4.46
N PHE A 242 -3.15 -16.18 -4.68
CA PHE A 242 -2.50 -14.89 -4.39
C PHE A 242 -2.97 -13.79 -5.34
N CYS A 243 -3.22 -14.11 -6.61
CA CYS A 243 -3.78 -13.15 -7.56
C CYS A 243 -5.17 -12.67 -7.14
N GLN A 244 -6.03 -13.58 -6.67
CA GLN A 244 -7.34 -13.28 -6.13
C GLN A 244 -7.25 -12.43 -4.86
N LEU A 245 -6.28 -12.72 -3.98
CA LEU A 245 -6.00 -11.89 -2.80
C LEU A 245 -5.69 -10.44 -3.18
N VAL A 246 -4.85 -10.22 -4.21
CA VAL A 246 -4.50 -8.87 -4.69
C VAL A 246 -5.72 -8.17 -5.29
N ASP A 247 -6.58 -8.88 -6.02
CA ASP A 247 -7.82 -8.31 -6.58
C ASP A 247 -8.78 -7.88 -5.48
N THR A 248 -9.01 -8.73 -4.49
CA THR A 248 -9.81 -8.38 -3.30
C THR A 248 -9.23 -7.18 -2.55
N ALA A 249 -7.90 -7.09 -2.45
CA ALA A 249 -7.24 -5.96 -1.80
C ALA A 249 -7.42 -4.64 -2.58
N LEU A 250 -7.40 -4.68 -3.92
CA LEU A 250 -7.68 -3.51 -4.76
C LEU A 250 -9.10 -2.97 -4.55
N GLU A 251 -10.09 -3.86 -4.40
CA GLU A 251 -11.48 -3.48 -4.13
C GLU A 251 -11.64 -2.89 -2.73
N LYS A 252 -11.04 -3.52 -1.71
CA LYS A 252 -11.14 -3.09 -0.31
C LYS A 252 -10.36 -1.82 -0.01
N PHE A 253 -9.24 -1.58 -0.70
CA PHE A 253 -8.33 -0.46 -0.45
C PHE A 253 -8.12 0.43 -1.68
N PRO A 254 -9.18 1.05 -2.24
CA PRO A 254 -9.09 1.83 -3.48
C PRO A 254 -8.18 3.06 -3.36
N GLY A 255 -7.90 3.51 -2.13
CA GLY A 255 -6.97 4.61 -1.83
C GLY A 255 -5.50 4.21 -1.77
N ASN A 256 -5.17 2.91 -1.75
CA ASN A 256 -3.79 2.45 -1.69
C ASN A 256 -3.09 2.65 -3.05
N GLN A 257 -2.08 3.53 -3.07
CA GLN A 257 -1.35 3.88 -4.30
C GLN A 257 -0.37 2.81 -4.78
N ASN A 258 -0.03 1.81 -3.94
CA ASN A 258 0.95 0.77 -4.27
C ASN A 258 0.28 -0.48 -4.88
N LEU A 259 -0.95 -0.80 -4.49
CA LEU A 259 -1.65 -2.00 -4.96
C LEU A 259 -1.77 -2.10 -6.50
N PRO A 260 -2.08 -1.02 -7.25
CA PRO A 260 -2.12 -1.10 -8.71
C PRO A 260 -0.78 -1.51 -9.33
N GLN A 261 0.36 -1.03 -8.78
CA GLN A 261 1.68 -1.43 -9.24
C GLN A 261 2.00 -2.88 -8.86
N GLN A 262 1.59 -3.31 -7.66
CA GLN A 262 1.73 -4.69 -7.21
C GLN A 262 0.91 -5.64 -8.08
N LYS A 263 -0.32 -5.27 -8.45
CA LYS A 263 -1.14 -6.04 -9.41
C LYS A 263 -0.47 -6.14 -10.78
N ALA A 264 0.08 -5.05 -11.28
CA ALA A 264 0.80 -5.08 -12.56
C ALA A 264 1.99 -6.07 -12.53
N ILE A 265 2.76 -6.11 -11.42
CA ILE A 265 3.87 -7.07 -11.25
C ILE A 265 3.35 -8.52 -11.23
N VAL A 266 2.23 -8.78 -10.56
CA VAL A 266 1.58 -10.09 -10.54
C VAL A 266 1.17 -10.51 -11.96
N LEU A 267 0.51 -9.61 -12.70
CA LEU A 267 0.12 -9.87 -14.09
C LEU A 267 1.32 -10.16 -15.01
N ILE A 268 2.41 -9.41 -14.83
CA ILE A 268 3.66 -9.66 -15.57
C ILE A 268 4.18 -11.06 -15.29
N SER A 269 4.19 -11.49 -14.02
CA SER A 269 4.66 -12.83 -13.66
C SER A 269 3.83 -13.96 -14.27
N GLN A 270 2.56 -13.69 -14.58
CA GLN A 270 1.65 -14.61 -15.28
C GLN A 270 1.68 -14.48 -16.80
N GLY A 271 2.57 -13.65 -17.38
CA GLY A 271 2.60 -13.40 -18.83
C GLY A 271 1.47 -12.50 -19.36
N ARG A 272 0.62 -11.94 -18.49
CA ARG A 272 -0.53 -11.08 -18.85
C ARG A 272 -0.09 -9.62 -19.06
N THR A 273 0.81 -9.45 -20.03
CA THR A 273 1.56 -8.20 -20.25
C THR A 273 0.66 -7.03 -20.65
N ASP A 274 -0.35 -7.25 -21.50
CA ASP A 274 -1.25 -6.20 -21.96
C ASP A 274 -2.12 -5.64 -20.82
N GLU A 275 -2.56 -6.50 -19.93
CA GLU A 275 -3.31 -6.10 -18.75
C GLU A 275 -2.44 -5.32 -17.77
N ALA A 276 -1.21 -5.78 -17.54
CA ALA A 276 -0.24 -5.04 -16.73
C ALA A 276 0.03 -3.64 -17.30
N LEU A 277 0.18 -3.55 -18.63
CA LEU A 277 0.38 -2.28 -19.33
C LEU A 277 -0.82 -1.34 -19.14
N SER A 278 -2.05 -1.86 -19.13
CA SER A 278 -3.25 -1.06 -18.84
C SER A 278 -3.18 -0.43 -17.44
N TYR A 279 -2.74 -1.17 -16.41
CA TYR A 279 -2.51 -0.62 -15.08
C TYR A 279 -1.45 0.49 -15.08
N TYR A 280 -0.33 0.32 -15.80
CA TYR A 280 0.69 1.37 -15.90
C TYR A 280 0.17 2.61 -16.62
N LYS A 281 -0.61 2.45 -17.71
CA LYS A 281 -1.26 3.58 -18.38
C LYS A 281 -2.14 4.37 -17.42
N ASP A 282 -3.00 3.69 -16.66
CA ASP A 282 -3.86 4.36 -15.67
C ASP A 282 -3.07 5.05 -14.54
N MET A 283 -1.97 4.46 -14.07
CA MET A 283 -1.10 5.09 -13.08
C MET A 283 -0.37 6.32 -13.64
N ILE A 284 0.10 6.27 -14.90
CA ILE A 284 0.71 7.42 -15.59
C ILE A 284 -0.30 8.55 -15.73
N LEU A 285 -1.55 8.25 -16.13
CA LEU A 285 -2.62 9.26 -16.23
C LEU A 285 -2.87 9.99 -14.91
N ARG A 286 -2.76 9.27 -13.77
CA ARG A 286 -2.93 9.85 -12.43
C ARG A 286 -1.69 10.58 -11.93
N SER A 287 -0.50 10.16 -12.36
CA SER A 287 0.79 10.62 -11.81
C SER A 287 1.88 10.68 -12.88
N PRO A 288 1.75 11.55 -13.89
CA PRO A 288 2.67 11.58 -15.04
C PRO A 288 4.10 12.02 -14.68
N ALA A 289 4.31 12.65 -13.53
CA ALA A 289 5.63 13.06 -13.06
C ALA A 289 6.44 11.93 -12.39
N LYS A 290 5.89 10.73 -12.24
CA LYS A 290 6.60 9.59 -11.65
C LYS A 290 7.40 8.84 -12.73
N PHE A 291 8.69 9.10 -12.84
CA PHE A 291 9.58 8.53 -13.87
C PHE A 291 9.52 7.00 -13.98
N PHE A 292 9.45 6.30 -12.83
CA PHE A 292 9.48 4.84 -12.78
C PHE A 292 8.25 4.18 -13.41
N LEU A 293 7.13 4.89 -13.53
CA LEU A 293 5.94 4.37 -14.23
C LEU A 293 6.17 4.29 -15.74
N TRP A 294 6.85 5.29 -16.30
CA TRP A 294 7.22 5.32 -17.70
C TRP A 294 8.28 4.27 -18.02
N GLU A 295 9.28 4.11 -17.14
CA GLU A 295 10.30 3.07 -17.25
C GLU A 295 9.67 1.67 -17.27
N GLN A 296 8.78 1.37 -16.31
CA GLN A 296 8.14 0.06 -16.22
C GLN A 296 7.17 -0.20 -17.39
N ALA A 297 6.48 0.82 -17.89
CA ALA A 297 5.68 0.70 -19.11
C ALA A 297 6.55 0.40 -20.34
N ALA A 298 7.75 1.00 -20.44
CA ALA A 298 8.69 0.73 -21.53
C ALA A 298 9.14 -0.73 -21.57
N ASP A 299 9.30 -1.38 -20.42
CA ASP A 299 9.69 -2.79 -20.35
C ASP A 299 8.63 -3.73 -20.97
N LEU A 300 7.35 -3.30 -21.03
CA LEU A 300 6.22 -4.10 -21.51
C LEU A 300 5.87 -3.90 -22.99
N VAL A 301 6.33 -2.82 -23.60
CA VAL A 301 6.04 -2.50 -25.01
C VAL A 301 7.02 -3.23 -25.93
N GLN A 302 6.64 -3.57 -27.16
CA GLN A 302 7.53 -4.23 -28.12
C GLN A 302 8.18 -3.25 -29.09
N ASP A 303 7.45 -2.20 -29.52
CA ASP A 303 7.93 -1.20 -30.48
C ASP A 303 9.07 -0.37 -29.91
N ILE A 304 10.21 -0.36 -30.61
CA ILE A 304 11.45 0.29 -30.18
C ILE A 304 11.28 1.81 -30.06
N ASP A 305 10.59 2.44 -30.97
CA ASP A 305 10.38 3.89 -30.96
C ASP A 305 9.53 4.31 -29.76
N THR A 306 8.49 3.53 -29.46
CA THR A 306 7.65 3.75 -28.27
C THR A 306 8.44 3.51 -26.99
N LYS A 307 9.29 2.45 -26.91
CA LYS A 307 10.18 2.23 -25.78
C LYS A 307 11.11 3.41 -25.53
N ILE A 308 11.78 3.87 -26.59
CA ILE A 308 12.65 5.07 -26.52
C ILE A 308 11.86 6.27 -26.03
N GLY A 309 10.65 6.47 -26.57
CA GLY A 309 9.76 7.55 -26.16
C GLY A 309 9.41 7.53 -24.67
N LEU A 310 9.02 6.36 -24.15
CA LEU A 310 8.68 6.17 -22.73
C LEU A 310 9.89 6.43 -21.82
N LEU A 311 11.09 5.96 -22.18
CA LEU A 311 12.31 6.23 -21.43
C LEU A 311 12.74 7.71 -21.50
N CYS A 312 12.62 8.35 -22.67
CA CYS A 312 12.84 9.80 -22.81
C CYS A 312 11.87 10.58 -21.90
N LYS A 313 10.60 10.17 -21.85
CA LYS A 313 9.61 10.76 -20.96
C LYS A 313 10.00 10.58 -19.47
N ALA A 314 10.46 9.39 -19.09
CA ALA A 314 10.97 9.12 -17.75
C ALA A 314 12.10 10.09 -17.35
N LEU A 315 13.06 10.35 -18.25
CA LEU A 315 14.17 11.29 -18.00
C LEU A 315 13.70 12.75 -17.86
N THR A 316 12.58 13.12 -18.48
CA THR A 316 12.05 14.49 -18.39
C THR A 316 11.10 14.73 -17.22
N CYS A 317 10.87 13.74 -16.36
CA CYS A 317 10.02 13.88 -15.16
C CYS A 317 10.62 14.73 -14.04
N GLY A 318 11.88 15.20 -14.16
CA GLY A 318 12.54 16.03 -13.14
C GLY A 318 12.97 15.26 -11.88
N ALA A 319 13.21 13.96 -12.00
CA ALA A 319 13.78 13.16 -10.91
C ALA A 319 15.28 13.39 -10.80
N ASP A 320 15.83 13.23 -9.59
CA ASP A 320 17.28 13.26 -9.35
C ASP A 320 18.02 12.22 -10.19
N ASP A 321 19.22 12.58 -10.68
CA ASP A 321 20.06 11.71 -11.50
C ASP A 321 20.32 10.35 -10.84
N ASN A 322 20.41 10.29 -9.53
CA ASN A 322 20.57 9.07 -8.75
C ASN A 322 19.46 8.03 -8.97
N PHE A 323 18.22 8.48 -9.19
CA PHE A 323 17.08 7.59 -9.41
C PHE A 323 16.95 7.13 -10.86
N ILE A 324 17.39 7.96 -11.82
CA ILE A 324 17.24 7.70 -13.26
C ILE A 324 18.47 7.04 -13.92
N VAL A 325 19.47 6.67 -13.12
CA VAL A 325 20.71 6.01 -13.61
C VAL A 325 20.38 4.76 -14.44
N LYS A 326 19.44 3.92 -13.99
CA LYS A 326 19.02 2.73 -14.72
C LYS A 326 18.31 3.08 -16.01
N VAL A 327 17.44 4.10 -16.01
CA VAL A 327 16.73 4.60 -17.20
C VAL A 327 17.72 5.02 -18.29
N ARG A 328 18.80 5.73 -17.93
CA ARG A 328 19.86 6.14 -18.87
C ARG A 328 20.55 4.95 -19.53
N LEU A 329 20.87 3.90 -18.75
CA LEU A 329 21.48 2.69 -19.30
C LEU A 329 20.54 1.96 -20.26
N SER A 330 19.28 1.81 -19.88
CA SER A 330 18.24 1.20 -20.72
C SER A 330 18.02 2.00 -22.01
N LEU A 331 17.96 3.32 -21.94
CA LEU A 331 17.85 4.18 -23.11
C LEU A 331 19.07 4.08 -24.03
N ALA A 332 20.30 4.10 -23.48
CA ALA A 332 21.52 3.96 -24.27
C ALA A 332 21.52 2.67 -25.10
N LYS A 333 21.09 1.55 -24.51
CA LYS A 333 20.96 0.26 -25.18
C LYS A 333 20.02 0.34 -26.40
N LEU A 334 18.85 0.95 -26.22
CA LEU A 334 17.87 1.11 -27.31
C LEU A 334 18.37 2.09 -28.39
N LEU A 335 19.07 3.16 -27.99
CA LEU A 335 19.62 4.12 -28.95
C LEU A 335 20.72 3.49 -29.82
N ILE A 336 21.54 2.56 -29.29
CA ILE A 336 22.48 1.76 -30.07
C ILE A 336 21.70 0.92 -31.11
N GLN A 337 20.67 0.22 -30.68
CA GLN A 337 19.82 -0.61 -31.58
C GLN A 337 19.15 0.22 -32.68
N ALA A 338 18.77 1.46 -32.35
CA ALA A 338 18.14 2.40 -33.29
C ALA A 338 19.15 3.17 -34.18
N GLY A 339 20.44 2.83 -34.14
CA GLY A 339 21.46 3.49 -34.98
C GLY A 339 21.84 4.91 -34.56
N MET A 340 21.66 5.24 -33.27
CA MET A 340 21.98 6.57 -32.69
C MET A 340 23.17 6.48 -31.68
N PRO A 341 24.36 6.07 -32.11
CA PRO A 341 25.47 5.76 -31.20
C PRO A 341 25.99 6.98 -30.42
N SER A 342 26.04 8.18 -31.03
CA SER A 342 26.49 9.40 -30.35
C SER A 342 25.55 9.82 -29.20
N ASN A 343 24.26 9.65 -29.39
CA ASN A 343 23.24 9.91 -28.33
C ASN A 343 23.32 8.84 -27.24
N ALA A 344 23.54 7.58 -27.62
CA ALA A 344 23.77 6.50 -26.66
C ALA A 344 25.00 6.77 -25.80
N LYS A 345 26.08 7.23 -26.41
CA LYS A 345 27.33 7.59 -25.71
C LYS A 345 27.08 8.68 -24.67
N TYR A 346 26.30 9.70 -25.00
CA TYR A 346 25.90 10.74 -24.04
C TYR A 346 25.18 10.15 -22.79
N GLU A 347 24.22 9.24 -22.98
CA GLU A 347 23.54 8.61 -21.85
C GLU A 347 24.47 7.76 -20.99
N LEU A 348 25.40 7.02 -21.62
CA LEU A 348 26.42 6.25 -20.91
C LEU A 348 27.38 7.16 -20.12
N GLU A 349 27.77 8.30 -20.66
CA GLU A 349 28.59 9.27 -19.95
C GLU A 349 27.86 9.83 -18.71
N LYS A 350 26.59 10.20 -18.85
CA LYS A 350 25.77 10.66 -17.72
C LYS A 350 25.60 9.55 -16.67
N HIS A 351 25.34 8.31 -17.09
CA HIS A 351 25.30 7.14 -16.22
C HIS A 351 26.60 6.98 -15.45
N ARG A 352 27.76 7.04 -16.14
CA ARG A 352 29.08 6.92 -15.54
C ARG A 352 29.33 8.01 -14.50
N GLN A 353 29.11 9.28 -14.89
CA GLN A 353 29.29 10.43 -14.02
C GLN A 353 28.48 10.30 -12.70
N THR A 354 27.21 9.94 -12.81
CA THR A 354 26.35 9.77 -11.63
C THR A 354 26.83 8.63 -10.74
N ARG A 355 27.22 7.48 -11.32
CA ARG A 355 27.71 6.36 -10.52
C ARG A 355 29.04 6.67 -9.83
N GLN A 356 29.96 7.33 -10.52
CA GLN A 356 31.23 7.76 -9.94
C GLN A 356 31.07 8.78 -8.83
N ALA A 357 30.18 9.78 -9.01
CA ALA A 357 29.90 10.79 -7.99
C ALA A 357 29.34 10.19 -6.69
N ASN A 358 28.64 9.03 -6.78
CA ASN A 358 28.08 8.32 -5.63
C ASN A 358 28.97 7.15 -5.14
N GLY A 359 30.13 6.93 -5.69
CA GLY A 359 30.99 5.82 -5.32
C GLY A 359 30.45 4.43 -5.70
N TRP A 360 29.51 4.35 -6.64
CA TRP A 360 28.89 3.08 -7.06
C TRP A 360 29.72 2.39 -8.14
N SER A 361 29.88 1.08 -8.03
CA SER A 361 30.59 0.28 -9.03
C SER A 361 29.88 0.26 -10.38
N LEU A 362 30.61 0.32 -11.47
CA LEU A 362 30.08 0.17 -12.83
C LEU A 362 29.82 -1.30 -13.13
N LYS A 363 28.60 -1.62 -13.54
CA LYS A 363 28.16 -2.99 -13.87
C LYS A 363 28.78 -3.45 -15.20
N GLU A 364 28.87 -4.75 -15.39
CA GLU A 364 29.47 -5.35 -16.60
C GLU A 364 28.72 -4.96 -17.88
N GLU A 365 27.38 -4.95 -17.85
CA GLU A 365 26.56 -4.48 -18.98
C GLU A 365 26.95 -3.07 -19.44
N PHE A 366 27.18 -2.15 -18.51
CA PHE A 366 27.65 -0.80 -18.85
C PHE A 366 28.99 -0.83 -19.53
N LYS A 367 29.96 -1.62 -19.01
CA LYS A 367 31.32 -1.68 -19.57
C LYS A 367 31.32 -2.19 -21.01
N ILE A 368 30.51 -3.22 -21.29
CA ILE A 368 30.35 -3.79 -22.64
C ILE A 368 29.85 -2.70 -23.60
N LEU A 369 28.75 -2.04 -23.27
CA LEU A 369 28.16 -0.99 -24.11
C LEU A 369 29.10 0.21 -24.29
N TYR A 370 29.79 0.59 -23.22
CA TYR A 370 30.72 1.72 -23.24
C TYR A 370 31.94 1.44 -24.12
N ASN A 371 32.50 0.22 -24.08
CA ASN A 371 33.59 -0.23 -24.92
C ASN A 371 33.16 -0.36 -26.39
N GLN A 372 31.95 -0.83 -26.67
CA GLN A 372 31.36 -0.86 -28.02
C GLN A 372 31.37 0.53 -28.68
N LEU A 373 31.21 1.58 -27.88
CA LEU A 373 31.20 2.97 -28.33
C LEU A 373 32.52 3.71 -28.04
N ALA A 374 33.67 3.01 -27.92
CA ALA A 374 34.95 3.62 -27.56
C ALA A 374 35.38 4.72 -28.54
N ALA A 375 35.18 4.51 -29.84
CA ALA A 375 35.51 5.45 -30.91
C ALA A 375 34.41 6.47 -31.25
N VAL A 376 33.29 6.44 -30.55
CA VAL A 376 32.12 7.32 -30.80
C VAL A 376 32.22 8.53 -29.90
N GLU A 377 32.08 9.72 -30.49
CA GLU A 377 31.95 10.96 -29.74
C GLU A 377 30.49 11.13 -29.26
N ALA A 378 30.34 11.58 -28.03
CA ALA A 378 29.02 11.89 -27.47
C ALA A 378 28.47 13.19 -28.07
N THR A 379 27.16 13.28 -28.22
CA THR A 379 26.47 14.56 -28.49
C THR A 379 26.65 15.52 -27.31
N ALA A 380 26.51 16.83 -27.57
CA ALA A 380 26.56 17.84 -26.51
C ALA A 380 25.42 17.65 -25.48
N ASP A 381 24.20 17.32 -25.98
CA ASP A 381 23.05 16.94 -25.18
C ASP A 381 22.07 16.05 -25.97
N ASN A 382 21.05 15.52 -25.30
CA ASN A 382 19.99 14.72 -25.91
C ASN A 382 18.61 15.42 -25.89
N ASN A 383 18.53 16.73 -25.67
CA ASN A 383 17.27 17.44 -25.54
C ASN A 383 16.38 17.31 -26.77
N ALA A 384 16.97 17.37 -27.98
CA ALA A 384 16.26 17.21 -29.24
C ALA A 384 15.63 15.80 -29.38
N ILE A 385 16.39 14.76 -28.98
CA ILE A 385 15.88 13.37 -28.97
C ILE A 385 14.78 13.21 -27.93
N TYR A 386 14.96 13.72 -26.72
CA TYR A 386 13.92 13.66 -25.70
C TYR A 386 12.63 14.33 -26.18
N ALA A 387 12.70 15.52 -26.78
CA ALA A 387 11.56 16.20 -27.33
C ALA A 387 10.87 15.40 -28.44
N LYS A 388 11.66 14.90 -29.41
CA LYS A 388 11.16 14.12 -30.57
C LYS A 388 10.42 12.85 -30.11
N TYR A 389 11.08 12.03 -29.30
CA TYR A 389 10.54 10.71 -28.93
C TYR A 389 9.49 10.78 -27.82
N SER A 390 9.49 11.80 -26.94
CA SER A 390 8.42 12.01 -25.97
C SER A 390 7.03 12.14 -26.60
N VAL A 391 6.97 12.61 -27.86
CA VAL A 391 5.70 12.65 -28.63
C VAL A 391 5.13 11.24 -28.83
N LYS A 392 6.00 10.25 -29.13
CA LYS A 392 5.58 8.84 -29.26
C LYS A 392 5.02 8.27 -27.96
N ALA A 393 5.65 8.60 -26.82
CA ALA A 393 5.12 8.22 -25.52
C ALA A 393 3.76 8.85 -25.24
N ASP A 394 3.61 10.14 -25.54
CA ASP A 394 2.34 10.84 -25.36
C ASP A 394 1.24 10.26 -26.29
N GLU A 395 1.55 9.97 -27.55
CA GLU A 395 0.65 9.28 -28.46
C GLU A 395 0.23 7.92 -27.90
N PHE A 396 1.17 7.12 -27.41
CA PHE A 396 0.90 5.80 -26.88
C PHE A 396 0.02 5.80 -25.61
N ILE A 397 0.20 6.77 -24.72
CA ILE A 397 -0.54 6.85 -23.45
C ILE A 397 -1.89 7.57 -23.65
N TYR A 398 -1.92 8.64 -24.45
CA TYR A 398 -3.06 9.56 -24.48
C TYR A 398 -3.87 9.53 -25.80
N SER A 399 -3.56 8.61 -26.75
CA SER A 399 -4.23 8.54 -28.06
C SER A 399 -5.75 8.34 -27.98
N SER A 400 -6.23 7.63 -26.98
CA SER A 400 -7.67 7.36 -26.76
C SER A 400 -8.46 8.61 -26.33
N PHE A 401 -7.80 9.71 -25.95
CA PHE A 401 -8.46 10.92 -25.50
C PHE A 401 -8.40 11.99 -26.61
N PRO A 402 -9.54 12.64 -26.95
CA PRO A 402 -9.55 13.73 -27.91
C PRO A 402 -8.73 14.91 -27.40
N THR A 403 -8.01 15.56 -28.33
CA THR A 403 -7.32 16.81 -28.04
C THR A 403 -8.32 17.96 -28.14
N VAL A 404 -8.35 18.82 -27.13
CA VAL A 404 -9.23 19.99 -27.07
C VAL A 404 -8.39 21.23 -26.85
N LEU A 405 -8.63 22.29 -27.64
CA LEU A 405 -8.00 23.58 -27.42
C LEU A 405 -8.58 24.26 -26.18
N ALA A 406 -7.70 24.74 -25.30
CA ALA A 406 -8.07 25.47 -24.10
C ALA A 406 -7.23 26.73 -23.94
N VAL A 407 -7.81 27.77 -23.36
CA VAL A 407 -7.11 29.03 -23.07
C VAL A 407 -7.13 29.32 -21.58
N LYS A 408 -5.98 29.73 -21.04
CA LYS A 408 -5.89 30.15 -19.62
C LYS A 408 -6.63 31.48 -19.45
N VAL A 409 -7.69 31.47 -18.64
CA VAL A 409 -8.52 32.66 -18.42
C VAL A 409 -8.32 33.29 -17.06
N ASP A 410 -7.87 32.49 -16.06
CA ASP A 410 -7.68 32.94 -14.70
C ASP A 410 -6.77 32.00 -13.92
N GLU A 411 -6.35 32.43 -12.72
CA GLU A 411 -5.69 31.55 -11.75
C GLU A 411 -6.17 31.84 -10.33
N LYS A 412 -6.16 30.80 -9.49
CA LYS A 412 -6.52 30.89 -8.07
C LYS A 412 -5.42 30.31 -7.22
N GLN A 413 -5.16 30.95 -6.10
CA GLN A 413 -4.29 30.44 -5.04
C GLN A 413 -5.17 29.85 -3.96
N ASN A 414 -5.01 28.55 -3.68
CA ASN A 414 -5.74 27.81 -2.65
C ASN A 414 -4.75 27.25 -1.64
N ASP A 415 -5.17 27.08 -0.40
CA ASP A 415 -4.36 26.40 0.60
C ASP A 415 -4.25 24.90 0.29
N ASP A 416 -3.06 24.35 0.50
CA ASP A 416 -2.84 22.90 0.33
C ASP A 416 -3.41 22.18 1.56
N ARG A 417 -4.49 21.42 1.39
CA ARG A 417 -5.15 20.66 2.48
C ARG A 417 -4.20 19.68 3.18
N ASN A 418 -3.18 19.19 2.45
CA ASN A 418 -2.24 18.20 2.97
C ASN A 418 -0.99 18.84 3.60
N HIS A 419 -0.78 20.16 3.38
CA HIS A 419 0.38 20.87 3.89
C HIS A 419 -0.06 22.28 4.32
N PRO A 420 -0.46 22.47 5.59
CA PRO A 420 -0.88 23.78 6.12
C PRO A 420 0.16 24.87 5.84
N GLY A 421 -0.29 26.04 5.39
CA GLY A 421 0.57 27.18 5.03
C GLY A 421 1.17 27.15 3.62
N ARG A 422 1.02 26.05 2.87
CA ARG A 422 1.44 25.98 1.46
C ARG A 422 0.31 26.36 0.53
N LYS A 423 0.57 27.28 -0.41
CA LYS A 423 -0.40 27.66 -1.45
C LYS A 423 -0.24 26.83 -2.72
N ILE A 424 -1.36 26.44 -3.30
CA ILE A 424 -1.45 25.71 -4.57
C ILE A 424 -2.04 26.63 -5.62
N THR A 425 -1.31 26.81 -6.73
CA THR A 425 -1.84 27.49 -7.91
C THR A 425 -2.76 26.55 -8.67
N THR A 426 -3.95 27.02 -9.03
CA THR A 426 -4.91 26.36 -9.90
C THR A 426 -5.23 27.27 -11.06
N TRP A 427 -4.94 26.84 -12.28
CA TRP A 427 -5.34 27.55 -13.49
C TRP A 427 -6.78 27.22 -13.85
N ILE A 428 -7.49 28.22 -14.35
CA ILE A 428 -8.80 28.08 -14.96
C ILE A 428 -8.59 28.15 -16.47
N LEU A 429 -8.91 27.06 -17.15
CA LEU A 429 -8.78 26.91 -18.58
C LEU A 429 -10.19 26.86 -19.19
N ARG A 430 -10.45 27.69 -20.24
CA ARG A 430 -11.70 27.68 -20.97
C ARG A 430 -11.50 26.97 -22.31
N THR A 431 -12.36 26.00 -22.59
CA THR A 431 -12.52 25.36 -23.90
C THR A 431 -13.78 25.93 -24.58
N GLU A 432 -14.09 25.48 -25.76
CA GLU A 432 -15.35 25.84 -26.42
C GLU A 432 -16.58 25.47 -25.57
N LYS A 433 -16.57 24.28 -24.95
CA LYS A 433 -17.74 23.68 -24.29
C LYS A 433 -17.68 23.65 -22.78
N SER A 434 -16.49 23.82 -22.19
CA SER A 434 -16.31 23.60 -20.75
C SER A 434 -15.29 24.56 -20.12
N THR A 435 -15.25 24.55 -18.79
CA THR A 435 -14.22 25.23 -18.01
C THR A 435 -13.50 24.19 -17.18
N GLU A 436 -12.22 24.01 -17.47
CA GLU A 436 -11.37 23.01 -16.85
C GLU A 436 -10.49 23.64 -15.75
N ARG A 437 -10.08 22.83 -14.78
CA ARG A 437 -9.20 23.27 -13.68
C ARG A 437 -7.92 22.47 -13.66
N LEU A 438 -6.78 23.15 -13.84
CA LEU A 438 -5.46 22.54 -13.74
C LEU A 438 -4.82 22.88 -12.39
N ARG A 439 -4.81 21.94 -11.46
CA ARG A 439 -4.10 22.10 -10.18
C ARG A 439 -2.62 21.79 -10.33
N LYS A 440 -1.76 22.66 -9.73
CA LYS A 440 -0.30 22.49 -9.74
C LYS A 440 0.25 22.37 -11.17
N PRO A 441 0.13 23.40 -12.03
CA PRO A 441 0.55 23.35 -13.45
C PRO A 441 2.03 22.97 -13.61
N THR A 442 2.88 23.29 -12.64
CA THR A 442 4.29 22.89 -12.61
C THR A 442 4.52 21.36 -12.61
N LYS A 443 3.53 20.56 -12.20
CA LYS A 443 3.59 19.09 -12.31
C LYS A 443 3.58 18.59 -13.77
N PHE A 444 3.13 19.44 -14.69
CA PHE A 444 3.11 19.18 -16.13
C PHE A 444 4.27 19.89 -16.85
N GLY A 445 5.26 20.38 -16.10
CA GLY A 445 6.39 21.12 -16.68
C GLY A 445 6.05 22.54 -17.17
N LEU A 446 4.87 23.07 -16.80
CA LEU A 446 4.44 24.39 -17.24
C LEU A 446 4.99 25.51 -16.35
N ASN A 447 5.32 26.65 -16.96
CA ASN A 447 5.78 27.82 -16.24
C ASN A 447 4.62 28.41 -15.41
N ARG A 448 4.82 28.54 -14.09
CA ARG A 448 3.81 29.10 -13.18
C ARG A 448 3.38 30.55 -13.52
N HIS A 449 4.25 31.30 -14.21
CA HIS A 449 4.02 32.70 -14.60
C HIS A 449 3.41 32.82 -16.02
N THR A 450 2.92 31.72 -16.60
CA THR A 450 2.23 31.76 -17.88
C THR A 450 1.07 32.76 -17.83
N PRO A 451 0.98 33.74 -18.77
CA PRO A 451 -0.06 34.77 -18.74
C PRO A 451 -1.45 34.19 -19.04
N ASN A 452 -2.49 34.93 -18.66
CA ASN A 452 -3.83 34.68 -19.16
C ASN A 452 -3.85 34.95 -20.67
N GLY A 453 -4.64 34.18 -21.42
CA GLY A 453 -4.65 34.22 -22.90
C GLY A 453 -3.71 33.18 -23.53
N ALA A 454 -2.81 32.56 -22.79
CA ALA A 454 -2.00 31.46 -23.31
C ALA A 454 -2.88 30.26 -23.69
N ALA A 455 -2.66 29.74 -24.89
CA ALA A 455 -3.39 28.60 -25.44
C ALA A 455 -2.67 27.28 -25.19
N PHE A 456 -3.45 26.23 -25.00
CA PHE A 456 -2.99 24.89 -24.71
C PHE A 456 -3.84 23.85 -25.44
N ASP A 457 -3.19 22.79 -25.89
CA ASP A 457 -3.83 21.54 -26.24
C ASP A 457 -3.97 20.72 -24.98
N ILE A 458 -5.18 20.30 -24.64
CA ILE A 458 -5.46 19.50 -23.45
C ILE A 458 -6.18 18.20 -23.80
N LYS A 459 -6.00 17.19 -22.95
CA LYS A 459 -6.80 15.97 -22.96
C LYS A 459 -7.40 15.77 -21.57
N VAL A 460 -8.68 15.40 -21.53
CA VAL A 460 -9.46 15.31 -20.29
C VAL A 460 -9.98 13.88 -20.12
N LYS A 461 -9.84 13.35 -18.90
CA LYS A 461 -10.46 12.07 -18.44
C LYS A 461 -11.24 12.35 -17.16
N ASP A 462 -12.52 11.97 -17.13
CA ASP A 462 -13.39 12.10 -15.93
C ASP A 462 -13.35 13.52 -15.31
N GLY A 463 -13.43 14.56 -16.16
CA GLY A 463 -13.38 15.97 -15.73
C GLY A 463 -12.03 16.42 -15.17
N LYS A 464 -10.94 15.67 -15.42
CA LYS A 464 -9.58 16.06 -15.02
C LYS A 464 -8.66 16.13 -16.22
N ILE A 465 -7.85 17.18 -16.28
CA ILE A 465 -6.80 17.30 -17.31
C ILE A 465 -5.73 16.24 -16.99
N VAL A 466 -5.54 15.32 -17.93
CA VAL A 466 -4.55 14.25 -17.85
C VAL A 466 -3.30 14.54 -18.67
N TRP A 467 -3.42 15.40 -19.68
CA TRP A 467 -2.30 15.84 -20.52
C TRP A 467 -2.53 17.29 -20.95
N ILE A 468 -1.45 18.07 -21.05
CA ILE A 468 -1.47 19.45 -21.48
C ILE A 468 -0.13 19.80 -22.16
N LYS A 469 -0.20 20.49 -23.27
CA LYS A 469 0.94 21.03 -24.00
C LYS A 469 0.63 22.44 -24.43
N GLN A 470 1.61 23.34 -24.42
CA GLN A 470 1.43 24.68 -24.93
C GLN A 470 1.15 24.63 -26.44
N HIS A 471 0.08 25.28 -26.85
CA HIS A 471 -0.28 25.43 -28.26
C HIS A 471 0.63 26.48 -28.90
N THR A 472 1.26 26.15 -30.04
CA THR A 472 2.26 27.01 -30.69
C THR A 472 1.72 27.69 -31.94
N ASP A 473 0.64 27.17 -32.51
CA ASP A 473 0.08 27.67 -33.75
C ASP A 473 -0.83 28.88 -33.52
N SER A 474 -1.15 29.61 -34.58
CA SER A 474 -2.10 30.71 -34.49
C SER A 474 -3.49 30.17 -34.18
N VAL A 475 -4.08 30.65 -33.10
CA VAL A 475 -5.43 30.23 -32.69
C VAL A 475 -6.47 30.97 -33.52
N ASN A 476 -7.26 30.24 -34.28
CA ASN A 476 -8.37 30.78 -35.08
C ASN A 476 -9.64 29.95 -34.82
N GLU A 477 -10.32 30.25 -33.74
CA GLU A 477 -11.48 29.48 -33.27
C GLU A 477 -12.74 30.38 -33.22
N PRO A 478 -13.95 29.86 -33.58
CA PRO A 478 -15.19 30.62 -33.55
C PRO A 478 -15.58 31.21 -32.18
N TRP A 479 -15.03 30.63 -31.12
CA TRP A 479 -15.29 31.02 -29.72
C TRP A 479 -14.18 31.89 -29.11
N LEU A 480 -13.08 32.12 -29.85
CA LEU A 480 -11.91 32.87 -29.39
C LEU A 480 -11.49 33.88 -30.48
N LYS A 481 -11.37 35.14 -30.13
CA LYS A 481 -10.90 36.17 -31.05
C LYS A 481 -10.06 37.24 -30.39
N VAL A 482 -9.22 37.86 -31.16
CA VAL A 482 -8.54 39.10 -30.80
C VAL A 482 -9.38 40.28 -31.22
N CYS A 483 -9.72 41.15 -30.28
CA CYS A 483 -10.41 42.41 -30.55
C CYS A 483 -9.47 43.58 -30.34
N SER A 484 -9.49 44.54 -31.26
CA SER A 484 -8.79 45.82 -31.12
C SER A 484 -9.78 46.95 -31.28
N GLY A 485 -9.65 48.01 -30.51
CA GLY A 485 -10.52 49.15 -30.60
C GLY A 485 -10.38 50.09 -29.42
N GLU A 486 -11.16 51.15 -29.52
CA GLU A 486 -11.26 52.19 -28.50
C GLU A 486 -12.07 51.75 -27.31
N VAL A 487 -11.62 52.12 -26.13
CA VAL A 487 -12.27 51.83 -24.83
C VAL A 487 -13.49 52.74 -24.68
N HIS A 488 -14.67 52.12 -24.46
CA HIS A 488 -15.90 52.82 -24.16
C HIS A 488 -16.42 52.43 -22.77
N ILE A 489 -16.52 53.41 -21.86
CA ILE A 489 -17.09 53.20 -20.52
C ILE A 489 -18.59 53.53 -20.59
N ARG A 490 -19.43 52.56 -20.25
CA ARG A 490 -20.89 52.68 -20.24
C ARG A 490 -21.43 52.45 -18.85
N THR A 491 -22.59 53.00 -18.56
CA THR A 491 -23.31 52.80 -17.30
C THR A 491 -24.61 52.03 -17.55
N ASP A 492 -24.89 51.01 -16.82
CA ASP A 492 -26.13 50.23 -16.90
C ASP A 492 -27.30 50.98 -16.22
N ARG A 493 -28.53 50.41 -16.33
CA ARG A 493 -29.75 51.00 -15.75
C ARG A 493 -29.71 51.06 -14.20
N ASN A 494 -28.79 50.31 -13.57
CA ASN A 494 -28.61 50.27 -12.13
C ASN A 494 -27.45 51.18 -11.66
N GLY A 495 -26.90 51.99 -12.54
CA GLY A 495 -25.78 52.90 -12.22
C GLY A 495 -24.41 52.22 -12.20
N LYS A 496 -24.30 50.94 -12.58
CA LYS A 496 -23.03 50.22 -12.59
C LYS A 496 -22.29 50.47 -13.92
N SER A 497 -21.06 50.95 -13.84
CA SER A 497 -20.20 51.16 -15.00
C SER A 497 -19.63 49.83 -15.50
N TYR A 498 -19.54 49.73 -16.84
CA TYR A 498 -18.92 48.61 -17.54
C TYR A 498 -18.16 49.11 -18.77
N THR A 499 -17.13 48.36 -19.16
CA THR A 499 -16.26 48.75 -20.26
C THR A 499 -16.46 47.85 -21.46
N LEU A 500 -16.48 48.45 -22.64
CA LEU A 500 -16.60 47.75 -23.93
C LEU A 500 -15.44 48.15 -24.85
N ILE A 501 -15.01 47.19 -25.69
CA ILE A 501 -14.09 47.41 -26.82
C ILE A 501 -14.67 46.69 -28.02
N SER A 502 -15.05 47.41 -29.05
CA SER A 502 -15.67 46.81 -30.27
C SER A 502 -16.76 45.76 -29.92
N GLY A 503 -17.63 46.06 -28.95
CA GLY A 503 -18.69 45.19 -28.48
C GLY A 503 -18.28 44.05 -27.53
N THR A 504 -17.01 44.00 -27.18
CA THR A 504 -16.48 43.03 -26.23
C THR A 504 -16.49 43.61 -24.82
N TYR A 505 -17.07 42.89 -23.86
CA TYR A 505 -17.08 43.26 -22.45
C TYR A 505 -15.69 43.08 -21.82
N VAL A 506 -15.20 44.09 -21.10
CA VAL A 506 -13.94 44.05 -20.35
C VAL A 506 -14.26 44.14 -18.86
N GLY A 507 -13.91 43.10 -18.14
CA GLY A 507 -14.18 42.99 -16.70
C GLY A 507 -13.33 43.96 -15.85
N GLU A 508 -13.85 44.35 -14.68
CA GLU A 508 -13.26 45.34 -13.78
C GLU A 508 -11.76 45.08 -13.46
N LYS A 509 -11.35 43.81 -13.41
CA LYS A 509 -9.95 43.42 -13.15
C LYS A 509 -8.96 43.91 -14.23
N PHE A 510 -9.44 44.20 -15.42
CA PHE A 510 -8.62 44.66 -16.53
C PHE A 510 -8.67 46.19 -16.73
N ILE A 511 -9.53 46.89 -16.00
CA ILE A 511 -9.81 48.33 -16.21
C ILE A 511 -8.80 49.23 -15.46
N LYS A 512 -8.09 48.72 -14.49
CA LYS A 512 -7.12 49.51 -13.71
C LYS A 512 -6.03 50.08 -14.62
N GLY A 513 -5.99 51.42 -14.78
CA GLY A 513 -5.02 52.12 -15.62
C GLY A 513 -5.45 52.28 -17.09
N ILE A 514 -6.70 52.01 -17.45
CA ILE A 514 -7.26 52.22 -18.79
C ILE A 514 -8.21 53.39 -18.76
N SER A 515 -8.07 54.30 -19.73
CA SER A 515 -8.90 55.50 -19.88
C SER A 515 -9.90 55.37 -21.04
N GLU A 516 -11.01 56.13 -20.95
CA GLU A 516 -11.95 56.29 -22.05
C GLU A 516 -11.19 56.78 -23.29
N GLY A 517 -11.50 56.23 -24.46
CA GLY A 517 -10.86 56.58 -25.71
C GLY A 517 -9.50 55.93 -26.00
N GLN A 518 -8.93 55.19 -25.06
CA GLN A 518 -7.64 54.52 -25.23
C GLN A 518 -7.78 53.34 -26.22
N GLN A 519 -6.83 53.23 -27.15
CA GLN A 519 -6.76 52.08 -28.07
C GLN A 519 -6.09 50.90 -27.38
N ILE A 520 -6.80 49.79 -27.22
CA ILE A 520 -6.23 48.58 -26.67
C ILE A 520 -6.58 47.34 -27.49
N LYS A 521 -5.78 46.29 -27.31
CA LYS A 521 -5.95 44.99 -27.95
C LYS A 521 -6.17 43.93 -26.87
N VAL A 522 -7.28 43.19 -26.98
CA VAL A 522 -7.67 42.17 -25.99
C VAL A 522 -7.91 40.81 -26.64
N LEU A 523 -7.58 39.75 -25.93
CA LEU A 523 -8.02 38.40 -26.25
C LEU A 523 -9.39 38.18 -25.60
N SER A 524 -10.36 37.70 -26.36
CA SER A 524 -11.75 37.58 -25.94
C SER A 524 -12.29 36.19 -26.22
N ILE A 525 -13.13 35.70 -25.32
CA ILE A 525 -13.89 34.46 -25.49
C ILE A 525 -15.38 34.73 -25.61
N LYS A 526 -16.05 33.91 -26.39
CA LYS A 526 -17.51 33.89 -26.48
C LYS A 526 -18.09 33.11 -25.34
N GLN A 527 -18.97 33.71 -24.56
CA GLN A 527 -19.65 33.06 -23.47
C GLN A 527 -20.89 32.28 -23.92
N ASP A 528 -21.43 31.41 -23.09
CA ASP A 528 -22.60 30.55 -23.38
C ASP A 528 -23.84 31.39 -23.75
N ASN A 529 -23.93 32.62 -23.25
CA ASN A 529 -24.98 33.61 -23.62
C ASN A 529 -24.70 34.35 -24.93
N GLY A 530 -23.69 33.97 -25.69
CA GLY A 530 -23.27 34.58 -26.95
C GLY A 530 -22.47 35.87 -26.84
N ARG A 531 -22.24 36.39 -25.61
CA ARG A 531 -21.49 37.64 -25.39
C ARG A 531 -19.98 37.39 -25.43
N TRP A 532 -19.24 38.39 -25.96
CA TRP A 532 -17.79 38.38 -25.96
C TRP A 532 -17.24 39.02 -24.69
N CYS A 533 -16.32 38.34 -24.00
CA CYS A 533 -15.67 38.83 -22.80
C CYS A 533 -14.15 38.78 -22.94
N ALA A 534 -13.46 39.87 -22.61
CA ALA A 534 -12.01 39.93 -22.56
C ALA A 534 -11.46 39.04 -21.44
N ILE A 535 -10.42 38.29 -21.75
CA ILE A 535 -9.72 37.40 -20.80
C ILE A 535 -8.26 37.81 -20.59
N SER A 536 -7.70 38.60 -21.49
CA SER A 536 -6.34 39.17 -21.39
C SER A 536 -6.21 40.43 -22.17
N ILE A 537 -5.42 41.39 -21.70
CA ILE A 537 -4.94 42.52 -22.48
C ILE A 537 -3.63 42.10 -23.14
N LEU A 538 -3.53 42.29 -24.46
CA LEU A 538 -2.37 41.90 -25.23
C LEU A 538 -1.38 43.05 -25.43
N THR A 539 -1.90 44.28 -25.58
CA THR A 539 -1.12 45.53 -25.70
C THR A 539 -1.94 46.68 -25.14
N HIS A 540 -1.29 47.60 -24.48
CA HIS A 540 -1.83 48.91 -24.07
C HIS A 540 -1.61 49.90 -25.17
#